data_38ed79fd6aac59e0cdba1a221dc241f7
#
_entry.id   38ed79fd6aac59e0cdba1a221dc241f7
#
_cell.length_a   1.000
_cell.length_b   1.000
_cell.length_c   1.000
_cell.angle_alpha   90.00
_cell.angle_beta   90.00
_cell.angle_gamma   90.00
#
_symmetry.space_group_name_H-M   'P 1'
#
loop_
_entity.id
_entity.type
_entity.pdbx_description
1 polymer ?
#
loop_
_entity_poly.entity_id
_entity_poly.type
_entity_poly.pdbx_seq_one_letter_code
_entity_poly.pdbx_strand_id
1 'polypeptide(L)'
;QVIPIIRDIVEIESTFARSTILDGAVYDKKTGERIQESTTKTGYIRLPKFYVNFYDKNNHNAAEDVKNEIIKLKEAGAEGMILDLRGNGGGSLQAAIEIAGLFTGNGPMVQVKNFQSGTRAKNNRSSNVYWDGPLVVLVNEYSASASEIVSAALQDRGRALIVGPSKSTYGKGTVQNMFDFDRAVPASLKQLKPL
;
A
#
# COMPACT_ATOMS: atom_id res chain seq x y z
N GLN A 1 7.29 -32.11 30.70
CA GLN A 1 5.97 -31.48 30.51
C GLN A 1 5.71 -31.34 29.04
N VAL A 2 4.68 -31.98 28.50
CA VAL A 2 4.26 -31.87 27.09
C VAL A 2 3.23 -30.74 27.04
N ILE A 3 3.52 -29.66 26.30
CA ILE A 3 2.59 -28.57 26.11
C ILE A 3 1.93 -28.78 24.73
N PRO A 4 0.63 -29.04 24.64
CA PRO A 4 -0.05 -29.15 23.38
C PRO A 4 -0.16 -27.75 22.75
N ILE A 5 0.32 -27.60 21.48
CA ILE A 5 0.15 -26.39 20.71
C ILE A 5 -0.98 -26.61 19.72
N ILE A 6 -2.05 -25.86 19.84
CA ILE A 6 -3.14 -25.85 18.86
C ILE A 6 -2.75 -24.87 17.75
N ARG A 7 -2.75 -25.36 16.53
CA ARG A 7 -2.51 -24.54 15.34
C ARG A 7 -3.75 -23.70 15.06
N ASP A 8 -3.58 -22.37 15.03
CA ASP A 8 -4.66 -21.46 14.68
C ASP A 8 -4.14 -20.32 13.80
N ILE A 9 -5.05 -19.59 13.15
CA ILE A 9 -4.72 -18.40 12.37
C ILE A 9 -4.57 -17.24 13.35
N VAL A 10 -3.35 -16.70 13.44
CA VAL A 10 -3.07 -15.51 14.24
C VAL A 10 -3.14 -14.28 13.31
N GLU A 11 -4.15 -13.45 13.48
CA GLU A 11 -4.23 -12.15 12.83
C GLU A 11 -3.33 -11.15 13.56
N ILE A 12 -2.30 -10.67 12.87
CA ILE A 12 -1.40 -9.65 13.42
C ILE A 12 -1.96 -8.28 13.02
N GLU A 13 -2.87 -7.76 13.83
CA GLU A 13 -3.55 -6.48 13.59
C GLU A 13 -2.59 -5.30 13.32
N SER A 14 -1.35 -5.34 13.82
CA SER A 14 -0.35 -4.29 13.58
C SER A 14 0.11 -4.19 12.12
N THR A 15 -0.21 -5.20 11.29
CA THR A 15 0.14 -5.22 9.86
C THR A 15 -0.95 -4.64 8.96
N PHE A 16 -2.12 -4.35 9.48
CA PHE A 16 -3.24 -3.79 8.72
C PHE A 16 -3.15 -2.28 8.58
N ALA A 17 -3.84 -1.74 7.58
CA ALA A 17 -4.01 -0.30 7.42
C ALA A 17 -4.75 0.29 8.62
N ARG A 18 -4.30 1.45 9.08
CA ARG A 18 -4.92 2.17 10.21
C ARG A 18 -4.90 3.65 9.93
N SER A 19 -5.93 4.33 10.40
CA SER A 19 -5.99 5.78 10.26
C SER A 19 -6.25 6.51 11.58
N THR A 20 -5.90 7.78 11.58
CA THR A 20 -6.24 8.75 12.63
C THR A 20 -6.39 10.13 12.03
N ILE A 21 -7.11 11.02 12.73
CA ILE A 21 -7.10 12.45 12.45
C ILE A 21 -5.94 13.08 13.22
N LEU A 22 -5.17 13.88 12.51
CA LEU A 22 -4.15 14.75 13.11
C LEU A 22 -4.68 16.16 13.16
N ASP A 23 -4.53 16.80 14.31
CA ASP A 23 -4.78 18.22 14.46
C ASP A 23 -3.70 19.01 13.73
N GLY A 24 -4.11 19.99 12.92
CA GLY A 24 -3.21 20.78 12.09
C GLY A 24 -2.42 21.84 12.86
N ALA A 25 -1.89 21.52 14.03
CA ALA A 25 -1.05 22.43 14.79
C ALA A 25 0.34 22.57 14.15
N VAL A 26 0.79 23.82 14.01
CA VAL A 26 2.15 24.13 13.57
C VAL A 26 3.04 24.33 14.80
N TYR A 27 4.16 23.64 14.84
CA TYR A 27 5.13 23.75 15.93
C TYR A 27 6.44 24.35 15.43
N ASP A 28 7.06 25.20 16.27
CA ASP A 28 8.41 25.66 16.00
C ASP A 28 9.40 24.48 16.05
N LYS A 29 10.21 24.35 14.99
CA LYS A 29 11.16 23.23 14.88
C LYS A 29 12.28 23.26 15.91
N LYS A 30 12.61 24.44 16.46
CA LYS A 30 13.72 24.63 17.41
C LYS A 30 13.27 24.54 18.86
N THR A 31 12.13 25.14 19.17
CA THR A 31 11.61 25.21 20.55
C THR A 31 10.61 24.10 20.87
N GLY A 32 9.99 23.50 19.87
CA GLY A 32 8.89 22.55 20.04
C GLY A 32 7.60 23.22 20.49
N GLU A 33 7.55 24.56 20.53
CA GLU A 33 6.37 25.30 20.93
C GLU A 33 5.35 25.36 19.80
N ARG A 34 4.07 25.34 20.17
CA ARG A 34 2.95 25.47 19.23
C ARG A 34 2.87 26.92 18.76
N ILE A 35 3.16 27.16 17.46
CA ILE A 35 3.17 28.51 16.88
C ILE A 35 1.76 28.95 16.45
N GLN A 36 0.97 28.00 15.93
CA GLN A 36 -0.34 28.30 15.35
C GLN A 36 -1.33 27.19 15.65
N GLU A 37 -2.52 27.60 16.05
CA GLU A 37 -3.68 26.70 16.04
C GLU A 37 -4.23 26.62 14.63
N SER A 38 -4.35 25.41 14.12
CA SER A 38 -5.06 25.16 12.88
C SER A 38 -6.28 24.31 13.17
N THR A 39 -7.41 24.72 12.63
CA THR A 39 -8.65 23.93 12.65
C THR A 39 -8.67 22.86 11.56
N THR A 40 -7.65 22.86 10.68
CA THR A 40 -7.54 21.90 9.57
C THR A 40 -7.33 20.49 10.07
N LYS A 41 -8.24 19.61 9.74
CA LYS A 41 -8.13 18.19 10.05
C LYS A 41 -7.39 17.46 8.95
N THR A 42 -6.29 16.80 9.30
CA THR A 42 -5.52 15.99 8.35
C THR A 42 -5.72 14.52 8.66
N GLY A 43 -6.24 13.77 7.70
CA GLY A 43 -6.30 12.32 7.78
C GLY A 43 -4.90 11.70 7.62
N TYR A 44 -4.56 10.79 8.49
CA TYR A 44 -3.30 10.04 8.42
C TYR A 44 -3.61 8.56 8.31
N ILE A 45 -3.13 7.92 7.24
CA ILE A 45 -3.26 6.47 7.01
C ILE A 45 -1.87 5.88 7.03
N ARG A 46 -1.62 4.92 7.92
CA ARG A 46 -0.42 4.10 7.91
C ARG A 46 -0.70 2.77 7.24
N LEU A 47 0.07 2.44 6.22
CA LEU A 47 0.02 1.15 5.54
C LEU A 47 1.38 0.43 5.70
N PRO A 48 1.50 -0.54 6.62
CA PRO A 48 2.77 -1.24 6.87
C PRO A 48 3.17 -2.22 5.78
N LYS A 49 2.20 -2.76 5.03
CA LYS A 49 2.42 -3.78 4.00
C LYS A 49 1.27 -3.80 3.00
N PHE A 50 1.55 -4.21 1.76
CA PHE A 50 0.52 -4.49 0.74
C PHE A 50 0.09 -5.96 0.83
N TYR A 51 -0.78 -6.24 1.81
CA TYR A 51 -1.29 -7.59 2.08
C TYR A 51 -2.47 -7.95 1.20
N VAL A 52 -2.61 -9.27 0.94
CA VAL A 52 -3.78 -9.91 0.35
C VAL A 52 -3.97 -11.22 1.10
N ASN A 53 -5.15 -11.47 1.60
CA ASN A 53 -5.50 -12.74 2.21
C ASN A 53 -6.27 -13.60 1.21
N PHE A 54 -5.61 -14.58 0.60
CA PHE A 54 -6.21 -15.49 -0.37
C PHE A 54 -7.17 -16.52 0.26
N TYR A 55 -7.15 -16.66 1.58
CA TYR A 55 -7.90 -17.68 2.32
C TYR A 55 -9.06 -17.11 3.14
N ASP A 56 -9.15 -15.78 3.24
CA ASP A 56 -10.20 -15.13 4.00
C ASP A 56 -11.46 -14.95 3.15
N LYS A 57 -12.57 -15.47 3.66
CA LYS A 57 -13.90 -15.28 3.05
C LYS A 57 -14.36 -13.82 3.08
N ASN A 58 -13.82 -13.01 3.97
CA ASN A 58 -14.11 -11.59 4.10
C ASN A 58 -13.25 -10.72 3.17
N ASN A 59 -12.35 -11.35 2.39
CA ASN A 59 -11.49 -10.70 1.39
C ASN A 59 -10.68 -9.52 1.93
N HIS A 60 -10.15 -9.66 3.18
CA HIS A 60 -9.28 -8.65 3.76
C HIS A 60 -8.06 -8.43 2.87
N ASN A 61 -7.97 -7.24 2.29
CA ASN A 61 -6.80 -6.84 1.51
C ASN A 61 -6.51 -5.35 1.74
N ALA A 62 -5.25 -4.99 1.52
CA ALA A 62 -4.76 -3.64 1.79
C ALA A 62 -5.54 -2.54 1.03
N ALA A 63 -6.03 -2.82 -0.18
CA ALA A 63 -6.75 -1.83 -0.98
C ALA A 63 -8.14 -1.54 -0.42
N GLU A 64 -8.87 -2.57 0.00
CA GLU A 64 -10.19 -2.39 0.60
C GLU A 64 -10.08 -1.71 1.96
N ASP A 65 -9.08 -2.09 2.78
CA ASP A 65 -8.88 -1.47 4.08
C ASP A 65 -8.47 0.00 3.95
N VAL A 66 -7.55 0.35 3.04
CA VAL A 66 -7.20 1.76 2.76
C VAL A 66 -8.41 2.54 2.26
N LYS A 67 -9.24 1.96 1.41
CA LYS A 67 -10.50 2.57 0.96
C LYS A 67 -11.43 2.88 2.13
N ASN A 68 -11.63 1.91 3.03
CA ASN A 68 -12.49 2.08 4.19
C ASN A 68 -11.93 3.16 5.14
N GLU A 69 -10.60 3.20 5.34
CA GLU A 69 -9.96 4.26 6.14
C GLU A 69 -10.11 5.64 5.48
N ILE A 70 -10.04 5.75 4.14
CA ILE A 70 -10.32 7.00 3.41
C ILE A 70 -11.76 7.47 3.68
N ILE A 71 -12.75 6.58 3.56
CA ILE A 71 -14.16 6.90 3.79
C ILE A 71 -14.36 7.41 5.22
N LYS A 72 -13.84 6.68 6.20
CA LYS A 72 -13.89 7.06 7.62
C LYS A 72 -13.28 8.44 7.89
N LEU A 73 -12.13 8.74 7.29
CA LEU A 73 -11.47 10.04 7.45
C LEU A 73 -12.27 11.18 6.79
N LYS A 74 -12.89 10.94 5.63
CA LYS A 74 -13.79 11.91 4.99
C LYS A 74 -14.99 12.22 5.88
N GLU A 75 -15.63 11.19 6.44
CA GLU A 75 -16.75 11.35 7.37
C GLU A 75 -16.35 12.08 8.64
N ALA A 76 -15.10 11.93 9.11
CA ALA A 76 -14.54 12.67 10.22
C ALA A 76 -14.17 14.12 9.88
N GLY A 77 -14.34 14.55 8.62
CA GLY A 77 -14.08 15.90 8.15
C GLY A 77 -12.63 16.20 7.81
N ALA A 78 -11.85 15.22 7.36
CA ALA A 78 -10.49 15.45 6.89
C ALA A 78 -10.49 16.37 5.66
N GLU A 79 -9.60 17.37 5.66
CA GLU A 79 -9.40 18.35 4.58
C GLU A 79 -8.14 18.08 3.76
N GLY A 80 -7.20 17.32 4.32
CA GLY A 80 -5.99 16.80 3.68
C GLY A 80 -5.73 15.37 4.09
N MET A 81 -4.87 14.65 3.36
CA MET A 81 -4.55 13.26 3.66
C MET A 81 -3.06 12.97 3.55
N ILE A 82 -2.57 12.16 4.46
CA ILE A 82 -1.22 11.61 4.46
C ILE A 82 -1.33 10.09 4.34
N LEU A 83 -0.70 9.51 3.32
CA LEU A 83 -0.48 8.07 3.21
C LEU A 83 0.96 7.76 3.61
N ASP A 84 1.15 7.07 4.73
CA ASP A 84 2.47 6.73 5.24
C ASP A 84 2.90 5.33 4.81
N LEU A 85 3.89 5.28 3.91
CA LEU A 85 4.54 4.08 3.37
C LEU A 85 5.96 3.90 3.91
N ARG A 86 6.37 4.67 4.92
CA ARG A 86 7.71 4.52 5.50
C ARG A 86 7.86 3.15 6.16
N GLY A 87 8.97 2.48 5.85
CA GLY A 87 9.23 1.12 6.31
C GLY A 87 8.40 0.03 5.63
N ASN A 88 7.58 0.38 4.62
CA ASN A 88 6.78 -0.59 3.88
C ASN A 88 7.57 -1.20 2.73
N GLY A 89 8.03 -2.44 2.89
CA GLY A 89 8.81 -3.20 1.90
C GLY A 89 8.01 -3.68 0.67
N GLY A 90 6.73 -3.32 0.55
CA GLY A 90 5.89 -3.72 -0.57
C GLY A 90 4.91 -4.85 -0.26
N GLY A 91 4.64 -5.67 -1.26
CA GLY A 91 3.69 -6.80 -1.22
C GLY A 91 2.95 -6.96 -2.54
N SER A 92 1.62 -7.08 -2.49
CA SER A 92 0.80 -7.34 -3.67
C SER A 92 0.85 -6.22 -4.71
N LEU A 93 1.24 -6.57 -5.95
CA LEU A 93 1.17 -5.68 -7.10
C LEU A 93 -0.28 -5.21 -7.38
N GLN A 94 -1.24 -6.12 -7.25
CA GLN A 94 -2.64 -5.80 -7.49
C GLN A 94 -3.15 -4.79 -6.46
N ALA A 95 -2.84 -4.97 -5.18
CA ALA A 95 -3.20 -4.02 -4.13
C ALA A 95 -2.56 -2.63 -4.37
N ALA A 96 -1.31 -2.57 -4.87
CA ALA A 96 -0.67 -1.30 -5.23
C ALA A 96 -1.42 -0.56 -6.36
N ILE A 97 -1.83 -1.28 -7.40
CA ILE A 97 -2.60 -0.74 -8.51
C ILE A 97 -3.95 -0.19 -8.03
N GLU A 98 -4.64 -0.94 -7.20
CA GLU A 98 -5.94 -0.57 -6.65
C GLU A 98 -5.82 0.63 -5.71
N ILE A 99 -4.83 0.65 -4.80
CA ILE A 99 -4.60 1.78 -3.88
C ILE A 99 -4.27 3.06 -4.66
N ALA A 100 -3.39 3.02 -5.66
CA ALA A 100 -3.15 4.18 -6.52
C ALA A 100 -4.46 4.65 -7.19
N GLY A 101 -5.29 3.70 -7.62
CA GLY A 101 -6.60 3.94 -8.21
C GLY A 101 -7.61 4.62 -7.29
N LEU A 102 -7.52 4.42 -5.96
CA LEU A 102 -8.40 5.12 -4.99
C LEU A 102 -8.26 6.65 -5.07
N PHE A 103 -7.12 7.13 -5.52
CA PHE A 103 -6.77 8.55 -5.63
C PHE A 103 -6.80 9.10 -7.06
N THR A 104 -6.75 8.23 -8.08
CA THR A 104 -6.58 8.65 -9.48
C THR A 104 -7.66 8.12 -10.43
N GLY A 105 -8.49 7.19 -9.98
CA GLY A 105 -9.44 6.48 -10.83
C GLY A 105 -8.76 5.48 -11.77
N ASN A 106 -9.32 5.32 -12.97
CA ASN A 106 -8.83 4.36 -13.97
C ASN A 106 -7.53 4.82 -14.66
N GLY A 107 -6.87 3.87 -15.30
CA GLY A 107 -5.70 4.10 -16.15
C GLY A 107 -4.44 3.36 -15.72
N PRO A 108 -3.32 3.58 -16.41
CA PRO A 108 -2.08 2.86 -16.19
C PRO A 108 -1.44 3.28 -14.86
N MET A 109 -1.02 2.30 -14.06
CA MET A 109 -0.37 2.52 -12.77
C MET A 109 1.09 2.07 -12.76
N VAL A 110 1.42 1.04 -13.55
CA VAL A 110 2.79 0.52 -13.64
C VAL A 110 3.00 -0.19 -14.97
N GLN A 111 4.22 -0.20 -15.46
CA GLN A 111 4.63 -1.00 -16.62
C GLN A 111 5.44 -2.21 -16.15
N VAL A 112 5.10 -3.37 -16.68
CA VAL A 112 5.85 -4.61 -16.43
C VAL A 112 6.48 -5.06 -17.75
N LYS A 113 7.81 -5.15 -17.77
CA LYS A 113 8.56 -5.69 -18.89
C LYS A 113 8.83 -7.17 -18.67
N ASN A 114 8.43 -7.98 -19.63
CA ASN A 114 8.74 -9.39 -19.68
C ASN A 114 9.61 -9.68 -20.90
N PHE A 115 10.60 -10.58 -20.75
CA PHE A 115 11.53 -10.90 -21.83
C PHE A 115 10.83 -11.46 -23.06
N GLN A 116 9.79 -12.29 -22.86
CA GLN A 116 9.08 -12.96 -23.97
C GLN A 116 7.94 -12.12 -24.55
N SER A 117 7.20 -11.38 -23.69
CA SER A 117 5.96 -10.71 -24.07
C SER A 117 6.08 -9.17 -24.18
N GLY A 118 7.30 -8.63 -24.02
CA GLY A 118 7.54 -7.18 -24.08
C GLY A 118 7.02 -6.42 -22.89
N THR A 119 6.77 -5.12 -23.06
CA THR A 119 6.29 -4.22 -22.00
C THR A 119 4.77 -4.12 -22.04
N ARG A 120 4.14 -4.29 -20.89
CA ARG A 120 2.68 -4.16 -20.72
C ARG A 120 2.33 -3.26 -19.57
N ALA A 121 1.44 -2.31 -19.78
CA ALA A 121 0.86 -1.52 -18.71
C ALA A 121 -0.13 -2.35 -17.88
N LYS A 122 -0.09 -2.16 -16.58
CA LYS A 122 -1.09 -2.65 -15.63
C LYS A 122 -1.95 -1.48 -15.19
N ASN A 123 -3.24 -1.57 -15.43
CA ASN A 123 -4.18 -0.49 -15.24
C ASN A 123 -5.08 -0.77 -14.05
N ASN A 124 -5.41 0.29 -13.31
CA ASN A 124 -6.62 0.25 -12.48
C ASN A 124 -7.85 0.35 -13.39
N ARG A 125 -8.86 -0.48 -13.13
CA ARG A 125 -10.09 -0.56 -13.94
C ARG A 125 -11.23 0.27 -13.39
N SER A 126 -11.20 0.59 -12.09
CA SER A 126 -12.22 1.39 -11.42
C SER A 126 -12.03 2.87 -11.76
N SER A 127 -13.12 3.54 -12.14
CA SER A 127 -13.13 4.99 -12.32
C SER A 127 -13.40 5.75 -11.02
N ASN A 128 -13.73 5.05 -9.94
CA ASN A 128 -14.08 5.68 -8.69
C ASN A 128 -12.85 6.27 -8.01
N VAL A 129 -12.89 7.57 -7.73
CA VAL A 129 -11.92 8.28 -6.90
C VAL A 129 -12.54 8.46 -5.51
N TYR A 130 -11.87 7.95 -4.49
CA TYR A 130 -12.36 8.02 -3.11
C TYR A 130 -11.86 9.24 -2.37
N TRP A 131 -10.70 9.77 -2.78
CA TRP A 131 -10.12 11.00 -2.26
C TRP A 131 -9.53 11.84 -3.38
N ASP A 132 -10.03 13.07 -3.55
CA ASP A 132 -9.63 14.05 -4.55
C ASP A 132 -8.98 15.33 -3.95
N GLY A 133 -9.00 15.48 -2.62
CA GLY A 133 -8.37 16.56 -1.87
C GLY A 133 -6.83 16.47 -1.83
N PRO A 134 -6.16 17.39 -1.13
CA PRO A 134 -4.71 17.39 -0.95
C PRO A 134 -4.19 16.04 -0.43
N LEU A 135 -3.10 15.53 -1.02
CA LEU A 135 -2.50 14.25 -0.67
C LEU A 135 -0.98 14.33 -0.58
N VAL A 136 -0.45 13.84 0.51
CA VAL A 136 0.98 13.63 0.74
C VAL A 136 1.25 12.13 0.92
N VAL A 137 2.29 11.61 0.30
CA VAL A 137 2.79 10.25 0.54
C VAL A 137 4.14 10.33 1.25
N LEU A 138 4.22 9.73 2.44
CA LEU A 138 5.48 9.64 3.17
C LEU A 138 6.21 8.35 2.79
N VAL A 139 7.48 8.50 2.43
CA VAL A 139 8.37 7.39 2.07
C VAL A 139 9.70 7.49 2.78
N ASN A 140 10.47 6.41 2.79
CA ASN A 140 11.88 6.40 3.20
C ASN A 140 12.66 5.35 2.40
N GLU A 141 13.94 5.14 2.74
CA GLU A 141 14.84 4.17 2.10
C GLU A 141 14.37 2.71 2.22
N TYR A 142 13.45 2.41 3.13
CA TYR A 142 12.83 1.08 3.29
C TYR A 142 11.51 0.94 2.54
N SER A 143 11.00 2.02 1.94
CA SER A 143 9.84 1.94 1.04
C SER A 143 10.26 1.26 -0.25
N ALA A 144 9.72 0.09 -0.54
CA ALA A 144 10.16 -0.75 -1.65
C ALA A 144 9.00 -1.32 -2.48
N SER A 145 9.29 -1.68 -3.74
CA SER A 145 8.38 -2.47 -4.60
C SER A 145 6.99 -1.83 -4.74
N ALA A 146 5.93 -2.42 -4.18
CA ALA A 146 4.56 -1.91 -4.23
C ALA A 146 4.43 -0.46 -3.70
N SER A 147 5.20 -0.09 -2.65
CA SER A 147 5.28 1.28 -2.15
C SER A 147 5.83 2.25 -3.20
N GLU A 148 6.85 1.82 -3.95
CA GLU A 148 7.45 2.62 -5.02
C GLU A 148 6.49 2.76 -6.21
N ILE A 149 5.72 1.71 -6.52
CA ILE A 149 4.70 1.74 -7.57
C ILE A 149 3.61 2.77 -7.24
N VAL A 150 3.06 2.74 -6.02
CA VAL A 150 2.03 3.70 -5.59
C VAL A 150 2.59 5.12 -5.62
N SER A 151 3.77 5.34 -5.04
CA SER A 151 4.41 6.66 -4.98
C SER A 151 4.68 7.22 -6.38
N ALA A 152 5.27 6.42 -7.28
CA ALA A 152 5.55 6.83 -8.65
C ALA A 152 4.26 7.10 -9.44
N ALA A 153 3.25 6.22 -9.35
CA ALA A 153 1.99 6.42 -10.05
C ALA A 153 1.27 7.71 -9.62
N LEU A 154 1.30 8.04 -8.34
CA LEU A 154 0.70 9.27 -7.81
C LEU A 154 1.54 10.51 -8.17
N GLN A 155 2.88 10.40 -8.16
CA GLN A 155 3.79 11.47 -8.53
C GLN A 155 3.69 11.80 -10.01
N ASP A 156 3.77 10.80 -10.90
CA ASP A 156 3.72 10.97 -12.35
C ASP A 156 2.40 11.59 -12.84
N ARG A 157 1.33 11.37 -12.08
CA ARG A 157 0.03 11.97 -12.36
C ARG A 157 -0.18 13.33 -11.68
N GLY A 158 0.82 13.87 -10.99
CA GLY A 158 0.71 15.12 -10.25
C GLY A 158 -0.33 15.07 -9.14
N ARG A 159 -0.66 13.86 -8.64
CA ARG A 159 -1.76 13.65 -7.70
C ARG A 159 -1.36 13.82 -6.25
N ALA A 160 -0.11 13.52 -5.92
CA ALA A 160 0.41 13.59 -4.57
C ALA A 160 1.80 14.22 -4.51
N LEU A 161 2.09 14.87 -3.40
CA LEU A 161 3.45 15.25 -3.04
C LEU A 161 4.12 14.07 -2.33
N ILE A 162 5.27 13.62 -2.85
CA ILE A 162 6.06 12.57 -2.22
C ILE A 162 7.10 13.22 -1.31
N VAL A 163 7.11 12.83 -0.04
CA VAL A 163 7.98 13.41 0.99
C VAL A 163 8.74 12.31 1.73
N GLY A 164 10.03 12.49 1.89
CA GLY A 164 10.89 11.56 2.61
C GLY A 164 12.20 12.18 3.08
N PRO A 165 12.88 11.58 4.08
CA PRO A 165 14.14 12.09 4.62
C PRO A 165 15.34 11.75 3.74
N SER A 166 15.22 10.77 2.85
CA SER A 166 16.31 10.27 1.99
C SER A 166 16.13 10.72 0.55
N LYS A 167 17.23 10.67 -0.22
CA LYS A 167 17.23 11.05 -1.65
C LYS A 167 16.47 10.06 -2.53
N SER A 168 16.27 8.83 -2.07
CA SER A 168 15.59 7.77 -2.83
C SER A 168 14.90 6.78 -1.91
N THR A 169 13.94 6.06 -2.46
CA THR A 169 13.38 4.82 -1.93
C THR A 169 14.32 3.65 -2.24
N TYR A 170 13.91 2.43 -1.94
CA TYR A 170 14.76 1.24 -2.03
C TYR A 170 15.27 0.94 -3.45
N GLY A 171 14.44 1.12 -4.50
CA GLY A 171 14.82 0.86 -5.89
C GLY A 171 14.58 -0.58 -6.36
N LYS A 172 13.55 -1.27 -5.85
CA LYS A 172 13.21 -2.64 -6.29
C LYS A 172 12.40 -2.64 -7.57
N GLY A 173 13.08 -2.84 -8.72
CA GLY A 173 12.48 -2.89 -10.05
C GLY A 173 12.09 -4.27 -10.58
N THR A 174 12.06 -5.31 -9.72
CA THR A 174 11.73 -6.70 -10.15
C THR A 174 10.44 -7.19 -9.51
N VAL A 175 9.64 -7.95 -10.29
CA VAL A 175 8.42 -8.63 -9.84
C VAL A 175 8.61 -10.14 -9.91
N GLN A 176 8.22 -10.84 -8.85
CA GLN A 176 8.22 -12.28 -8.76
C GLN A 176 6.78 -12.80 -8.78
N ASN A 177 6.52 -13.79 -9.61
CA ASN A 177 5.24 -14.49 -9.62
C ASN A 177 5.41 -15.83 -8.89
N MET A 178 4.48 -16.12 -7.99
CA MET A 178 4.36 -17.45 -7.41
C MET A 178 3.51 -18.32 -8.35
N PHE A 179 4.04 -19.47 -8.72
CA PHE A 179 3.30 -20.47 -9.46
C PHE A 179 3.02 -21.65 -8.53
N ASP A 180 1.77 -22.10 -8.54
CA ASP A 180 1.41 -23.36 -7.90
C ASP A 180 2.09 -24.51 -8.66
N PHE A 181 3.05 -25.17 -8.02
CA PHE A 181 3.81 -26.25 -8.61
C PHE A 181 2.90 -27.40 -9.08
N ASP A 182 1.86 -27.70 -8.31
CA ASP A 182 0.91 -28.75 -8.63
C ASP A 182 0.07 -28.46 -9.89
N ARG A 183 -0.08 -27.18 -10.26
CA ARG A 183 -0.76 -26.75 -11.50
C ARG A 183 0.21 -26.54 -12.65
N ALA A 184 1.45 -26.16 -12.37
CA ALA A 184 2.43 -25.80 -13.37
C ALA A 184 3.20 -27.01 -13.92
N VAL A 185 3.25 -28.13 -13.19
CA VAL A 185 4.04 -29.30 -13.55
C VAL A 185 3.13 -30.38 -14.11
N PRO A 186 3.49 -31.00 -15.28
CA PRO A 186 2.77 -32.14 -15.83
C PRO A 186 2.63 -33.29 -14.82
N ALA A 187 1.50 -33.98 -14.85
CA ALA A 187 1.19 -35.06 -13.93
C ALA A 187 2.31 -36.17 -13.86
N SER A 188 3.04 -36.35 -14.94
CA SER A 188 4.20 -37.29 -15.03
C SER A 188 5.38 -36.86 -14.13
N LEU A 189 5.52 -35.56 -13.82
CA LEU A 189 6.61 -35.04 -12.97
C LEU A 189 6.16 -34.85 -11.52
N LYS A 190 4.87 -34.95 -11.22
CA LYS A 190 4.33 -34.85 -9.84
C LYS A 190 4.73 -36.00 -8.93
N GLN A 191 5.25 -37.08 -9.50
CA GLN A 191 5.75 -38.23 -8.75
C GLN A 191 7.13 -37.99 -8.10
N LEU A 192 7.81 -36.91 -8.48
CA LEU A 192 9.06 -36.44 -7.85
C LEU A 192 8.73 -35.55 -6.62
N LYS A 193 8.09 -36.14 -5.60
CA LYS A 193 7.99 -35.43 -4.31
C LYS A 193 9.40 -35.33 -3.73
N PRO A 194 9.84 -34.13 -3.31
CA PRO A 194 11.06 -34.05 -2.51
C PRO A 194 10.86 -34.85 -1.22
N LEU A 195 11.87 -35.61 -0.87
CA LEU A 195 12.00 -36.37 0.37
C LEU A 195 11.96 -35.42 1.58
#